data_b99e765cd43e43c0403132b2219c3022
#
_entry.id   b99e765cd43e43c0403132b2219c3022
#
_cell.length_a   1.000
_cell.length_b   1.000
_cell.length_c   1.000
_cell.angle_alpha   90.00
_cell.angle_beta   90.00
_cell.angle_gamma   90.00
#
_symmetry.space_group_name_H-M   'P 1'
#
loop_
_entity.id
_entity.type
_entity.pdbx_description
1 polymer ?
#
loop_
_entity_poly.entity_id
_entity_poly.type
_entity_poly.pdbx_seq_one_letter_code
_entity_poly.pdbx_strand_id
1 'polypeptide(L)'
;MRFIIFLSSFAVDNYLSVMSKRIIVAITLVLFLCTGCEWKIKPSIGETETGSSIKVERYDRLQSRYLTTGDFSALQQMSINYPMETRTLIEDILKLGQVNDPEINKRMLNFYQDSTLQTLISDAEAQYANMDDINNDLTTAFKRLKKWIPNLKVPMFYAQISTLDQSIIVSDEAVGISLDKYLGKDYPLYAKYYSEEQRSSMTRNNILPDCLSFYLLSQFPIKGFDSCSQIERDYHFGKIQWVVNKVLEKNFFNGEFVSAVDHYMQDHKTETYSQLLENHDYKRFLR
;
A
#
# COMPACT_ATOMS: atom_id res chain seq x y z
N MET A 1 22.92 -47.74 71.47
CA MET A 1 22.78 -47.91 70.06
C MET A 1 21.64 -47.01 69.54
N ARG A 2 21.68 -45.69 69.86
CA ARG A 2 20.60 -44.71 69.48
C ARG A 2 21.14 -43.35 69.08
N PHE A 3 22.42 -43.18 68.77
CA PHE A 3 23.05 -41.88 68.46
C PHE A 3 23.51 -41.72 67.04
N ILE A 4 23.46 -42.76 66.20
CA ILE A 4 23.96 -42.73 64.80
C ILE A 4 22.86 -42.39 63.77
N ILE A 5 21.56 -42.53 64.15
CA ILE A 5 20.44 -42.29 63.23
C ILE A 5 20.07 -40.80 63.08
N PHE A 6 20.45 -39.96 64.06
CA PHE A 6 20.09 -38.54 64.09
C PHE A 6 20.97 -37.64 63.22
N LEU A 7 22.19 -38.07 62.94
CA LEU A 7 23.13 -37.28 62.09
C LEU A 7 22.95 -37.47 60.60
N SER A 8 22.33 -38.59 60.18
CA SER A 8 22.07 -38.82 58.76
C SER A 8 20.83 -38.07 58.21
N SER A 9 19.83 -37.86 59.11
CA SER A 9 18.60 -37.10 58.70
C SER A 9 18.89 -35.62 58.50
N PHE A 10 19.71 -34.99 59.33
CA PHE A 10 20.02 -33.58 59.25
C PHE A 10 20.89 -33.23 58.01
N ALA A 11 21.75 -34.15 57.58
CA ALA A 11 22.58 -33.98 56.36
C ALA A 11 21.78 -34.15 55.07
N VAL A 12 20.79 -35.06 55.09
CA VAL A 12 19.92 -35.29 53.91
C VAL A 12 18.95 -34.12 53.71
N ASP A 13 18.35 -33.58 54.77
CA ASP A 13 17.44 -32.44 54.68
C ASP A 13 18.15 -31.18 54.27
N ASN A 14 19.38 -30.93 54.67
CA ASN A 14 20.21 -29.81 54.20
C ASN A 14 20.62 -29.97 52.72
N TYR A 15 20.91 -31.20 52.29
CA TYR A 15 21.29 -31.48 50.92
C TYR A 15 20.11 -31.31 49.95
N LEU A 16 18.93 -31.78 50.35
CA LEU A 16 17.67 -31.59 49.60
C LEU A 16 17.24 -30.10 49.53
N SER A 17 17.43 -29.37 50.65
CA SER A 17 17.14 -27.91 50.67
C SER A 17 18.08 -27.12 49.75
N VAL A 18 19.37 -27.46 49.69
CA VAL A 18 20.36 -26.82 48.82
C VAL A 18 20.15 -27.22 47.35
N MET A 19 19.77 -28.47 47.07
CA MET A 19 19.39 -28.90 45.71
C MET A 19 18.13 -28.24 45.23
N SER A 20 17.09 -28.10 46.06
CA SER A 20 15.87 -27.40 45.75
C SER A 20 16.11 -25.92 45.40
N LYS A 21 16.96 -25.22 46.19
CA LYS A 21 17.36 -23.83 45.92
C LYS A 21 18.13 -23.68 44.60
N ARG A 22 19.04 -24.62 44.28
CA ARG A 22 19.79 -24.61 43.00
C ARG A 22 18.90 -24.87 41.82
N ILE A 23 17.91 -25.74 41.93
CA ILE A 23 16.93 -26.03 40.89
C ILE A 23 16.02 -24.82 40.68
N ILE A 24 15.56 -24.16 41.76
CA ILE A 24 14.75 -22.93 41.64
C ILE A 24 15.54 -21.80 40.98
N VAL A 25 16.81 -21.61 41.31
CA VAL A 25 17.70 -20.62 40.69
C VAL A 25 17.92 -20.95 39.20
N ALA A 26 18.11 -22.23 38.89
CA ALA A 26 18.27 -22.65 37.47
C ALA A 26 16.98 -22.43 36.67
N ILE A 27 15.81 -22.72 37.21
CA ILE A 27 14.51 -22.49 36.59
C ILE A 27 14.25 -20.98 36.39
N THR A 28 14.57 -20.15 37.38
CA THR A 28 14.46 -18.68 37.28
C THR A 28 15.42 -18.12 36.22
N LEU A 29 16.63 -18.65 36.12
CA LEU A 29 17.61 -18.23 35.11
C LEU A 29 17.15 -18.60 33.69
N VAL A 30 16.57 -19.80 33.54
CA VAL A 30 15.99 -20.25 32.24
C VAL A 30 14.76 -19.41 31.85
N LEU A 31 13.92 -19.03 32.80
CA LEU A 31 12.78 -18.13 32.58
C LEU A 31 13.23 -16.72 32.17
N PHE A 32 14.35 -16.22 32.68
CA PHE A 32 14.92 -14.92 32.25
C PHE A 32 15.56 -14.97 30.86
N LEU A 33 16.02 -16.12 30.40
CA LEU A 33 16.57 -16.28 29.04
C LEU A 33 15.48 -16.40 27.96
N CYS A 34 14.24 -16.73 28.34
CA CYS A 34 13.10 -16.81 27.43
C CYS A 34 12.40 -15.47 27.19
N THR A 35 12.73 -14.41 27.92
CA THR A 35 12.12 -13.06 27.71
C THR A 35 12.81 -12.20 26.65
N GLY A 36 13.82 -12.76 25.97
CA GLY A 36 14.61 -12.07 24.92
C GLY A 36 14.07 -12.17 23.49
N CYS A 37 12.92 -12.81 23.26
CA CYS A 37 12.23 -12.65 21.99
C CYS A 37 11.38 -11.37 22.04
N GLU A 38 11.94 -10.25 21.64
CA GLU A 38 11.14 -9.14 21.12
C GLU A 38 10.37 -9.66 19.90
N TRP A 39 9.19 -10.18 20.14
CA TRP A 39 8.19 -10.27 19.09
C TRP A 39 7.84 -8.82 18.75
N LYS A 40 8.50 -8.27 17.75
CA LYS A 40 8.03 -7.07 17.05
C LYS A 40 6.71 -7.46 16.40
N ILE A 41 5.63 -7.37 17.18
CA ILE A 41 4.29 -7.23 16.63
C ILE A 41 4.40 -5.98 15.77
N LYS A 42 4.37 -6.12 14.44
CA LYS A 42 4.16 -4.96 13.57
C LYS A 42 2.95 -4.25 14.14
N PRO A 43 3.02 -2.92 14.41
CA PRO A 43 1.84 -2.21 14.83
C PRO A 43 0.76 -2.47 13.80
N SER A 44 -0.43 -2.84 14.27
CA SER A 44 -1.62 -2.93 13.43
C SER A 44 -1.70 -1.65 12.60
N ILE A 45 -1.88 -1.81 11.30
CA ILE A 45 -2.09 -0.75 10.33
C ILE A 45 -3.21 0.15 10.87
N GLY A 46 -2.86 1.31 11.38
CA GLY A 46 -3.82 2.25 11.94
C GLY A 46 -3.13 3.31 12.78
N GLU A 47 -3.08 4.54 12.28
CA GLU A 47 -2.51 5.76 12.83
C GLU A 47 -1.03 5.98 12.52
N THR A 48 -0.79 6.39 11.27
CA THR A 48 0.43 7.14 10.95
C THR A 48 0.35 8.46 11.70
N GLU A 49 1.13 8.60 12.78
CA GLU A 49 1.26 9.87 13.51
C GLU A 49 1.56 11.00 12.51
N THR A 50 0.94 12.16 12.73
CA THR A 50 1.08 13.38 11.92
C THR A 50 2.55 13.82 11.93
N GLY A 51 3.39 13.20 11.08
CA GLY A 51 4.84 13.49 11.03
C GLY A 51 5.70 12.37 10.45
N SER A 52 5.22 11.14 10.37
CA SER A 52 6.00 10.04 9.78
C SER A 52 6.12 10.18 8.27
N SER A 53 7.29 9.85 7.71
CA SER A 53 7.50 9.80 6.26
C SER A 53 6.72 8.61 5.67
N ILE A 54 6.01 8.84 4.56
CA ILE A 54 5.37 7.78 3.80
C ILE A 54 6.47 7.00 3.06
N LYS A 55 6.39 5.67 3.17
CA LYS A 55 7.25 4.76 2.45
C LYS A 55 6.39 3.78 1.67
N VAL A 56 6.65 3.66 0.37
CA VAL A 56 6.00 2.65 -0.47
C VAL A 56 6.60 1.29 -0.14
N GLU A 57 5.74 0.37 0.33
CA GLU A 57 6.13 -1.01 0.60
C GLU A 57 6.46 -1.75 -0.69
N ARG A 58 7.57 -2.49 -0.69
CA ARG A 58 8.13 -3.10 -1.91
C ARG A 58 7.60 -4.52 -2.12
N TYR A 59 6.28 -4.67 -2.24
CA TYR A 59 5.65 -5.94 -2.58
C TYR A 59 6.08 -6.43 -3.98
N ASP A 60 6.34 -5.51 -4.93
CA ASP A 60 6.90 -5.79 -6.25
C ASP A 60 8.20 -6.61 -6.20
N ARG A 61 9.04 -6.41 -5.18
CA ARG A 61 10.30 -7.16 -5.01
C ARG A 61 10.06 -8.61 -4.59
N LEU A 62 9.05 -8.84 -3.76
CA LEU A 62 8.64 -10.21 -3.41
C LEU A 62 8.03 -10.92 -4.62
N GLN A 63 7.18 -10.21 -5.39
CA GLN A 63 6.65 -10.73 -6.65
C GLN A 63 7.78 -11.11 -7.61
N SER A 64 8.68 -10.18 -7.91
CA SER A 64 9.81 -10.43 -8.83
C SER A 64 10.61 -11.66 -8.39
N ARG A 65 11.01 -11.71 -7.13
CA ARG A 65 11.82 -12.83 -6.62
C ARG A 65 11.08 -14.17 -6.72
N TYR A 66 9.80 -14.23 -6.38
CA TYR A 66 9.02 -15.46 -6.53
C TYR A 66 8.83 -15.85 -8.00
N LEU A 67 8.43 -14.88 -8.85
CA LEU A 67 8.01 -15.14 -10.22
C LEU A 67 9.18 -15.41 -11.18
N THR A 68 10.39 -14.93 -10.86
CA THR A 68 11.59 -15.14 -11.69
C THR A 68 12.45 -16.31 -11.22
N THR A 69 12.46 -16.60 -9.92
CA THR A 69 13.36 -17.63 -9.35
C THR A 69 12.62 -18.81 -8.71
N GLY A 70 11.29 -18.70 -8.52
CA GLY A 70 10.51 -19.71 -7.79
C GLY A 70 10.78 -19.74 -6.29
N ASP A 71 11.30 -18.65 -5.70
CA ASP A 71 11.64 -18.57 -4.27
C ASP A 71 10.38 -18.64 -3.38
N PHE A 72 10.16 -19.82 -2.78
CA PHE A 72 9.04 -20.06 -1.87
C PHE A 72 9.08 -19.18 -0.61
N SER A 73 10.23 -18.69 -0.18
CA SER A 73 10.33 -17.78 0.95
C SER A 73 9.71 -16.41 0.60
N ALA A 74 9.85 -15.95 -0.64
CA ALA A 74 9.19 -14.76 -1.13
C ALA A 74 7.67 -14.94 -1.18
N LEU A 75 7.18 -16.07 -1.70
CA LEU A 75 5.76 -16.43 -1.71
C LEU A 75 5.17 -16.47 -0.29
N GLN A 76 5.89 -17.06 0.66
CA GLN A 76 5.46 -17.09 2.06
C GLN A 76 5.36 -15.68 2.65
N GLN A 77 6.32 -14.81 2.36
CA GLN A 77 6.28 -13.40 2.78
C GLN A 77 5.12 -12.64 2.14
N MET A 78 4.83 -12.86 0.85
CA MET A 78 3.65 -12.30 0.18
C MET A 78 2.36 -12.71 0.91
N SER A 79 2.21 -14.01 1.22
CA SER A 79 1.00 -14.53 1.86
C SER A 79 0.82 -14.08 3.31
N ILE A 80 1.91 -13.92 4.07
CA ILE A 80 1.85 -13.58 5.51
C ILE A 80 1.83 -12.07 5.72
N ASN A 81 2.69 -11.32 5.02
CA ASN A 81 2.85 -9.89 5.25
C ASN A 81 1.91 -9.02 4.40
N TYR A 82 1.43 -9.56 3.27
CA TYR A 82 0.59 -8.86 2.28
C TYR A 82 -0.59 -9.74 1.82
N PRO A 83 -1.40 -10.27 2.75
CA PRO A 83 -2.46 -11.22 2.41
C PRO A 83 -3.56 -10.60 1.52
N MET A 84 -3.91 -9.34 1.77
CA MET A 84 -4.94 -8.64 0.99
C MET A 84 -4.43 -8.26 -0.40
N GLU A 85 -3.21 -7.74 -0.49
CA GLU A 85 -2.54 -7.38 -1.74
C GLU A 85 -2.36 -8.61 -2.63
N THR A 86 -1.95 -9.73 -2.03
CA THR A 86 -1.78 -11.01 -2.74
C THR A 86 -3.12 -11.56 -3.24
N ARG A 87 -4.16 -11.47 -2.42
CA ARG A 87 -5.52 -11.87 -2.83
C ARG A 87 -6.02 -10.99 -3.98
N THR A 88 -5.98 -9.67 -3.82
CA THR A 88 -6.42 -8.71 -4.85
C THR A 88 -5.68 -8.93 -6.16
N LEU A 89 -4.35 -9.15 -6.09
CA LEU A 89 -3.57 -9.45 -7.29
C LEU A 89 -4.08 -10.72 -7.99
N ILE A 90 -4.25 -11.82 -7.27
CA ILE A 90 -4.59 -13.13 -7.84
C ILE A 90 -6.04 -13.18 -8.31
N GLU A 91 -7.00 -12.73 -7.48
CA GLU A 91 -8.43 -12.90 -7.70
C GLU A 91 -9.03 -11.80 -8.59
N ASP A 92 -8.67 -10.54 -8.35
CA ASP A 92 -9.31 -9.39 -8.98
C ASP A 92 -8.54 -8.86 -10.19
N ILE A 93 -7.21 -8.83 -10.13
CA ILE A 93 -6.35 -8.26 -11.19
C ILE A 93 -6.01 -9.33 -12.23
N LEU A 94 -5.30 -10.39 -11.82
CA LEU A 94 -4.86 -11.45 -12.73
C LEU A 94 -5.97 -12.46 -13.06
N LYS A 95 -7.01 -12.54 -12.24
CA LYS A 95 -8.18 -13.46 -12.39
C LYS A 95 -7.76 -14.91 -12.57
N LEU A 96 -6.73 -15.34 -11.84
CA LEU A 96 -6.17 -16.68 -11.93
C LEU A 96 -6.97 -17.73 -11.14
N GLY A 97 -7.86 -17.32 -10.25
CA GLY A 97 -8.68 -18.16 -9.39
C GLY A 97 -8.69 -17.64 -7.96
N GLN A 98 -9.12 -18.48 -7.01
CA GLN A 98 -9.15 -18.11 -5.59
C GLN A 98 -7.77 -18.28 -4.96
N VAL A 99 -7.38 -17.37 -4.06
CA VAL A 99 -6.06 -17.39 -3.40
C VAL A 99 -5.80 -18.66 -2.57
N ASN A 100 -6.87 -19.30 -2.11
CA ASN A 100 -6.81 -20.55 -1.33
C ASN A 100 -6.90 -21.83 -2.19
N ASP A 101 -6.95 -21.72 -3.52
CA ASP A 101 -6.92 -22.88 -4.41
C ASP A 101 -5.53 -23.58 -4.29
N PRO A 102 -5.48 -24.90 -4.06
CA PRO A 102 -4.20 -25.63 -3.94
C PRO A 102 -3.26 -25.46 -5.14
N GLU A 103 -3.80 -25.26 -6.36
CA GLU A 103 -3.04 -25.08 -7.58
C GLU A 103 -2.70 -23.62 -7.91
N ILE A 104 -3.11 -22.64 -7.09
CA ILE A 104 -2.99 -21.22 -7.43
C ILE A 104 -1.53 -20.78 -7.63
N ASN A 105 -0.63 -21.27 -6.79
CA ASN A 105 0.79 -20.96 -6.90
C ASN A 105 1.40 -21.44 -8.23
N LYS A 106 1.00 -22.62 -8.67
CA LYS A 106 1.42 -23.19 -9.96
C LYS A 106 0.84 -22.39 -11.13
N ARG A 107 -0.45 -22.00 -11.05
CA ARG A 107 -1.08 -21.15 -12.07
C ARG A 107 -0.38 -19.81 -12.17
N MET A 108 -0.07 -19.18 -11.04
CA MET A 108 0.63 -17.91 -10.98
C MET A 108 2.03 -18.01 -11.60
N LEU A 109 2.83 -19.03 -11.24
CA LEU A 109 4.12 -19.27 -11.86
C LEU A 109 4.00 -19.51 -13.37
N ASN A 110 3.09 -20.37 -13.80
CA ASN A 110 2.88 -20.65 -15.23
C ASN A 110 2.47 -19.40 -16.01
N PHE A 111 1.61 -18.57 -15.44
CA PHE A 111 1.17 -17.32 -16.06
C PHE A 111 2.36 -16.38 -16.32
N TYR A 112 3.25 -16.24 -15.35
CA TYR A 112 4.42 -15.38 -15.47
C TYR A 112 5.63 -16.01 -16.19
N GLN A 113 5.53 -17.26 -16.71
CA GLN A 113 6.56 -17.86 -17.58
C GLN A 113 6.64 -17.21 -18.96
N ASP A 114 5.65 -16.41 -19.34
CA ASP A 114 5.71 -15.64 -20.58
C ASP A 114 6.91 -14.70 -20.60
N SER A 115 7.71 -14.76 -21.67
CA SER A 115 8.95 -13.99 -21.79
C SER A 115 8.72 -12.49 -21.78
N THR A 116 7.57 -12.03 -22.27
CA THR A 116 7.18 -10.61 -22.26
C THR A 116 6.94 -10.14 -20.84
N LEU A 117 6.25 -10.96 -20.01
CA LEU A 117 6.02 -10.65 -18.60
C LEU A 117 7.31 -10.70 -17.78
N GLN A 118 8.21 -11.63 -18.07
CA GLN A 118 9.54 -11.69 -17.43
C GLN A 118 10.37 -10.43 -17.74
N THR A 119 10.33 -9.97 -18.98
CA THR A 119 10.98 -8.71 -19.37
C THR A 119 10.34 -7.51 -18.66
N LEU A 120 9.00 -7.46 -18.61
CA LEU A 120 8.26 -6.41 -17.93
C LEU A 120 8.62 -6.30 -16.42
N ILE A 121 8.72 -7.45 -15.74
CA ILE A 121 9.15 -7.51 -14.34
C ILE A 121 10.57 -6.96 -14.19
N SER A 122 11.51 -7.42 -15.02
CA SER A 122 12.90 -6.98 -14.98
C SER A 122 13.05 -5.48 -15.23
N ASP A 123 12.34 -4.93 -16.22
CA ASP A 123 12.38 -3.51 -16.57
C ASP A 123 11.79 -2.65 -15.45
N ALA A 124 10.66 -3.08 -14.86
CA ALA A 124 10.07 -2.40 -13.71
C ALA A 124 11.02 -2.44 -12.51
N GLU A 125 11.65 -3.60 -12.26
CA GLU A 125 12.63 -3.75 -11.18
C GLU A 125 13.83 -2.82 -11.33
N ALA A 126 14.37 -2.71 -12.53
CA ALA A 126 15.51 -1.85 -12.84
C ALA A 126 15.14 -0.36 -12.71
N GLN A 127 14.03 0.06 -13.34
CA GLN A 127 13.61 1.46 -13.35
C GLN A 127 13.20 1.98 -11.97
N TYR A 128 12.61 1.12 -11.14
CA TYR A 128 12.15 1.43 -9.78
C TYR A 128 13.08 0.85 -8.69
N ALA A 129 14.38 0.74 -8.99
CA ALA A 129 15.38 0.34 -8.00
C ALA A 129 15.36 1.28 -6.77
N ASN A 130 15.18 2.56 -7.01
CA ASN A 130 14.97 3.59 -5.98
C ASN A 130 13.61 4.27 -6.19
N MET A 131 12.87 4.50 -5.09
CA MET A 131 11.58 5.20 -5.04
C MET A 131 11.56 6.35 -4.03
N ASP A 132 12.72 6.87 -3.62
CA ASP A 132 12.81 7.91 -2.60
C ASP A 132 12.12 9.21 -3.03
N ASP A 133 12.15 9.55 -4.31
CA ASP A 133 11.43 10.68 -4.89
C ASP A 133 9.90 10.51 -4.68
N ILE A 134 9.34 9.34 -5.02
CA ILE A 134 7.93 9.02 -4.85
C ILE A 134 7.54 9.05 -3.36
N ASN A 135 8.38 8.49 -2.48
CA ASN A 135 8.17 8.51 -1.04
C ASN A 135 8.11 9.94 -0.48
N ASN A 136 9.05 10.80 -0.91
CA ASN A 136 9.12 12.19 -0.50
C ASN A 136 7.93 13.01 -1.02
N ASP A 137 7.56 12.78 -2.27
CA ASP A 137 6.44 13.46 -2.94
C ASP A 137 5.11 13.08 -2.28
N LEU A 138 4.87 11.79 -2.02
CA LEU A 138 3.69 11.31 -1.27
C LEU A 138 3.65 11.91 0.13
N THR A 139 4.78 11.93 0.84
CA THR A 139 4.89 12.51 2.19
C THR A 139 4.49 13.99 2.17
N THR A 140 5.01 14.74 1.21
CA THR A 140 4.72 16.17 1.07
C THR A 140 3.25 16.41 0.71
N ALA A 141 2.72 15.64 -0.24
CA ALA A 141 1.34 15.73 -0.68
C ALA A 141 0.35 15.44 0.47
N PHE A 142 0.58 14.37 1.22
CA PHE A 142 -0.30 14.02 2.35
C PHE A 142 -0.18 14.98 3.54
N LYS A 143 0.98 15.59 3.79
CA LYS A 143 1.10 16.69 4.75
C LYS A 143 0.21 17.88 4.39
N ARG A 144 0.12 18.23 3.09
CA ARG A 144 -0.78 19.30 2.61
C ARG A 144 -2.24 18.89 2.71
N LEU A 145 -2.58 17.68 2.26
CA LEU A 145 -3.95 17.15 2.34
C LEU A 145 -4.46 17.11 3.79
N LYS A 146 -3.66 16.62 4.74
CA LYS A 146 -4.04 16.60 6.17
C LYS A 146 -4.27 17.99 6.74
N LYS A 147 -3.57 19.01 6.27
CA LYS A 147 -3.79 20.40 6.67
C LYS A 147 -5.15 20.93 6.16
N TRP A 148 -5.57 20.53 4.98
CA TRP A 148 -6.80 21.00 4.33
C TRP A 148 -8.02 20.12 4.62
N ILE A 149 -7.79 18.84 4.80
CA ILE A 149 -8.78 17.81 5.09
C ILE A 149 -8.30 17.01 6.31
N PRO A 150 -8.46 17.53 7.55
CA PRO A 150 -7.85 16.94 8.75
C PRO A 150 -8.26 15.49 9.03
N ASN A 151 -9.49 15.13 8.66
CA ASN A 151 -10.05 13.78 8.87
C ASN A 151 -9.61 12.76 7.81
N LEU A 152 -8.91 13.19 6.74
CA LEU A 152 -8.45 12.29 5.69
C LEU A 152 -7.41 11.32 6.29
N LYS A 153 -7.62 10.03 6.15
CA LYS A 153 -6.63 9.02 6.58
C LYS A 153 -5.43 9.01 5.63
N VAL A 154 -4.30 8.53 6.08
CA VAL A 154 -3.15 8.26 5.22
C VAL A 154 -3.13 6.76 4.95
N PRO A 155 -3.33 6.30 3.69
CA PRO A 155 -3.31 4.88 3.38
C PRO A 155 -1.89 4.32 3.42
N MET A 156 -1.75 3.02 3.55
CA MET A 156 -0.50 2.32 3.24
C MET A 156 -0.29 2.36 1.72
N PHE A 157 0.91 2.64 1.26
CA PHE A 157 1.28 2.55 -0.15
C PHE A 157 2.13 1.32 -0.40
N TYR A 158 1.84 0.58 -1.47
CA TYR A 158 2.67 -0.55 -1.90
C TYR A 158 2.85 -0.56 -3.42
N ALA A 159 3.98 -1.09 -3.87
CA ALA A 159 4.29 -1.26 -5.28
C ALA A 159 4.04 -2.71 -5.70
N GLN A 160 3.51 -2.91 -6.90
CA GLN A 160 3.27 -4.24 -7.50
C GLN A 160 3.49 -4.25 -9.01
N ILE A 161 3.42 -5.44 -9.62
CA ILE A 161 3.38 -5.66 -11.07
C ILE A 161 2.04 -6.30 -11.42
N SER A 162 1.23 -5.64 -12.26
CA SER A 162 -0.16 -6.01 -12.56
C SER A 162 -0.40 -6.49 -13.99
N THR A 163 0.66 -6.70 -14.77
CA THR A 163 0.58 -7.11 -16.18
C THR A 163 -0.20 -6.13 -17.08
N LEU A 164 -0.03 -4.85 -16.84
CA LEU A 164 -0.62 -3.73 -17.58
C LEU A 164 -2.14 -3.56 -17.42
N ASP A 165 -2.80 -4.25 -16.48
CA ASP A 165 -4.24 -4.14 -16.32
C ASP A 165 -4.64 -2.86 -15.56
N GLN A 166 -4.25 -2.74 -14.30
CA GLN A 166 -4.59 -1.63 -13.42
C GLN A 166 -3.38 -0.71 -13.16
N SER A 167 -3.58 0.60 -13.12
CA SER A 167 -2.51 1.56 -12.78
C SER A 167 -2.41 1.79 -11.27
N ILE A 168 -3.52 2.12 -10.64
CA ILE A 168 -3.66 2.33 -9.21
C ILE A 168 -4.80 1.47 -8.69
N ILE A 169 -4.56 0.78 -7.59
CA ILE A 169 -5.55 -0.03 -6.88
C ILE A 169 -5.82 0.65 -5.54
N VAL A 170 -7.07 0.94 -5.23
CA VAL A 170 -7.45 1.55 -3.96
C VAL A 170 -8.33 0.60 -3.19
N SER A 171 -7.94 0.31 -1.96
CA SER A 171 -8.73 -0.39 -0.95
C SER A 171 -9.04 0.55 0.23
N ASP A 172 -9.75 0.06 1.23
CA ASP A 172 -10.11 0.87 2.42
C ASP A 172 -8.89 1.40 3.17
N GLU A 173 -7.77 0.67 3.16
CA GLU A 173 -6.59 0.97 3.96
C GLU A 173 -5.29 1.14 3.14
N ALA A 174 -5.31 0.79 1.85
CA ALA A 174 -4.09 0.76 1.05
C ALA A 174 -4.30 1.28 -0.38
N VAL A 175 -3.20 1.80 -0.94
CA VAL A 175 -3.09 2.19 -2.36
C VAL A 175 -1.94 1.43 -3.00
N GLY A 176 -2.27 0.59 -3.97
CA GLY A 176 -1.32 -0.17 -4.78
C GLY A 176 -0.91 0.58 -6.04
N ILE A 177 0.37 0.61 -6.32
CA ILE A 177 0.98 1.25 -7.49
C ILE A 177 1.50 0.15 -8.42
N SER A 178 0.90 0.00 -9.59
CA SER A 178 1.36 -0.95 -10.60
C SER A 178 2.49 -0.34 -11.41
N LEU A 179 3.74 -0.67 -11.04
CA LEU A 179 4.94 -0.06 -11.62
C LEU A 179 5.06 -0.27 -13.12
N ASP A 180 4.56 -1.40 -13.60
CA ASP A 180 4.51 -1.78 -15.01
C ASP A 180 3.65 -0.85 -15.88
N LYS A 181 2.79 -0.02 -15.28
CA LYS A 181 2.01 1.01 -15.98
C LYS A 181 2.76 2.34 -16.16
N TYR A 182 3.95 2.49 -15.59
CA TYR A 182 4.66 3.77 -15.54
C TYR A 182 6.13 3.67 -16.02
N LEU A 183 6.41 2.76 -16.97
CA LEU A 183 7.76 2.56 -17.53
C LEU A 183 8.19 3.63 -18.55
N GLY A 184 7.30 4.56 -18.87
CA GLY A 184 7.57 5.66 -19.80
C GLY A 184 6.73 5.56 -21.09
N LYS A 185 6.34 6.72 -21.64
CA LYS A 185 5.45 6.80 -22.82
C LYS A 185 5.96 6.02 -24.03
N ASP A 186 7.27 5.88 -24.16
CA ASP A 186 7.94 5.24 -25.29
C ASP A 186 8.31 3.79 -25.00
N TYR A 187 7.85 3.21 -23.89
CA TYR A 187 8.09 1.80 -23.58
C TYR A 187 7.52 0.90 -24.68
N PRO A 188 8.34 0.02 -25.31
CA PRO A 188 7.96 -0.65 -26.55
C PRO A 188 6.69 -1.49 -26.46
N LEU A 189 6.43 -2.12 -25.31
CA LEU A 189 5.25 -2.94 -25.10
C LEU A 189 3.96 -2.11 -25.12
N TYR A 190 4.00 -0.86 -24.63
CA TYR A 190 2.83 0.02 -24.63
C TYR A 190 2.32 0.34 -26.02
N ALA A 191 3.21 0.51 -26.99
CA ALA A 191 2.82 0.81 -28.36
C ALA A 191 1.95 -0.28 -29.01
N LYS A 192 1.97 -1.51 -28.47
CA LYS A 192 1.13 -2.62 -28.95
C LYS A 192 -0.30 -2.56 -28.45
N TYR A 193 -0.54 -1.94 -27.28
CA TYR A 193 -1.82 -2.02 -26.55
C TYR A 193 -2.49 -0.68 -26.29
N TYR A 194 -1.74 0.44 -26.38
CA TYR A 194 -2.22 1.76 -25.98
C TYR A 194 -2.01 2.80 -27.08
N SER A 195 -2.96 3.72 -27.23
CA SER A 195 -2.80 4.90 -28.10
C SER A 195 -1.69 5.81 -27.56
N GLU A 196 -1.20 6.74 -28.42
CA GLU A 196 -0.20 7.72 -28.01
C GLU A 196 -0.70 8.61 -26.86
N GLU A 197 -1.98 9.00 -26.90
CA GLU A 197 -2.64 9.77 -25.86
C GLU A 197 -2.62 9.03 -24.51
N GLN A 198 -3.03 7.75 -24.50
CA GLN A 198 -2.98 6.91 -23.29
C GLN A 198 -1.54 6.76 -22.76
N ARG A 199 -0.57 6.54 -23.65
CA ARG A 199 0.83 6.38 -23.26
C ARG A 199 1.43 7.65 -22.66
N SER A 200 0.93 8.82 -23.01
CA SER A 200 1.43 10.11 -22.50
C SER A 200 1.33 10.19 -20.96
N SER A 201 0.36 9.52 -20.35
CA SER A 201 0.18 9.43 -18.88
C SER A 201 0.91 8.26 -18.23
N MET A 202 1.49 7.32 -19.01
CA MET A 202 2.14 6.12 -18.48
C MET A 202 3.61 6.38 -18.13
N THR A 203 3.87 7.41 -17.34
CA THR A 203 5.22 7.86 -16.95
C THR A 203 5.36 7.97 -15.44
N ARG A 204 6.59 7.88 -14.94
CA ARG A 204 6.90 8.02 -13.50
C ARG A 204 6.29 9.28 -12.88
N ASN A 205 6.24 10.39 -13.60
CA ASN A 205 5.68 11.65 -13.11
C ASN A 205 4.17 11.62 -12.88
N ASN A 206 3.48 10.64 -13.46
CA ASN A 206 2.03 10.45 -13.29
C ASN A 206 1.67 9.64 -12.04
N ILE A 207 2.61 8.93 -11.42
CA ILE A 207 2.34 8.09 -10.25
C ILE A 207 1.68 8.90 -9.13
N LEU A 208 2.28 10.02 -8.72
CA LEU A 208 1.74 10.83 -7.63
C LEU A 208 0.37 11.43 -7.95
N PRO A 209 0.16 12.11 -9.11
CA PRO A 209 -1.16 12.61 -9.50
C PRO A 209 -2.24 11.54 -9.54
N ASP A 210 -1.91 10.35 -10.06
CA ASP A 210 -2.85 9.23 -10.14
C ASP A 210 -3.17 8.67 -8.77
N CYS A 211 -2.16 8.44 -7.90
CA CYS A 211 -2.38 8.02 -6.52
C CYS A 211 -3.32 8.96 -5.78
N LEU A 212 -3.09 10.27 -5.88
CA LEU A 212 -3.91 11.28 -5.22
C LEU A 212 -5.33 11.31 -5.79
N SER A 213 -5.47 11.26 -7.12
CA SER A 213 -6.77 11.31 -7.80
C SER A 213 -7.65 10.12 -7.44
N PHE A 214 -7.11 8.90 -7.56
CA PHE A 214 -7.87 7.69 -7.27
C PHE A 214 -8.15 7.54 -5.77
N TYR A 215 -7.21 7.92 -4.91
CA TYR A 215 -7.43 7.92 -3.47
C TYR A 215 -8.51 8.93 -3.05
N LEU A 216 -8.44 10.18 -3.51
CA LEU A 216 -9.48 11.17 -3.21
C LEU A 216 -10.84 10.76 -3.79
N LEU A 217 -10.89 10.17 -4.98
CA LEU A 217 -12.12 9.65 -5.56
C LEU A 217 -12.75 8.55 -4.69
N SER A 218 -11.95 7.69 -4.08
CA SER A 218 -12.44 6.66 -3.15
C SER A 218 -12.95 7.24 -1.82
N GLN A 219 -12.31 8.30 -1.33
CA GLN A 219 -12.70 8.96 -0.07
C GLN A 219 -13.91 9.90 -0.23
N PHE A 220 -14.10 10.43 -1.43
CA PHE A 220 -15.20 11.33 -1.80
C PHE A 220 -15.95 10.78 -3.02
N PRO A 221 -16.62 9.62 -2.90
CA PRO A 221 -17.29 9.01 -4.04
C PRO A 221 -18.50 9.83 -4.49
N ILE A 222 -18.81 9.77 -5.79
CA ILE A 222 -20.02 10.38 -6.32
C ILE A 222 -21.25 9.64 -5.80
N LYS A 223 -22.20 10.37 -5.20
CA LYS A 223 -23.45 9.79 -4.72
C LYS A 223 -24.36 9.45 -5.90
N GLY A 224 -24.91 8.23 -5.91
CA GLY A 224 -25.82 7.79 -6.96
C GLY A 224 -25.15 7.68 -8.33
N PHE A 225 -23.94 7.14 -8.39
CA PHE A 225 -23.11 7.04 -9.61
C PHE A 225 -23.89 6.56 -10.84
N ASP A 226 -24.74 5.55 -10.69
CA ASP A 226 -25.52 4.97 -11.81
C ASP A 226 -26.60 5.90 -12.37
N SER A 227 -27.06 6.85 -11.56
CA SER A 227 -28.08 7.85 -11.92
C SER A 227 -27.49 9.21 -12.33
N CYS A 228 -26.19 9.44 -12.10
CA CYS A 228 -25.52 10.69 -12.48
C CYS A 228 -25.32 10.78 -13.99
N SER A 229 -25.54 11.95 -14.55
CA SER A 229 -25.18 12.28 -15.92
C SER A 229 -23.66 12.29 -16.14
N GLN A 230 -23.20 12.15 -17.38
CA GLN A 230 -21.77 12.21 -17.70
C GLN A 230 -21.16 13.56 -17.23
N ILE A 231 -21.83 14.66 -17.46
CA ILE A 231 -21.34 15.99 -17.08
C ILE A 231 -21.18 16.15 -15.56
N GLU A 232 -22.04 15.53 -14.75
CA GLU A 232 -21.90 15.52 -13.28
C GLU A 232 -20.70 14.71 -12.84
N ARG A 233 -20.44 13.57 -13.50
CA ARG A 233 -19.23 12.77 -13.25
C ARG A 233 -17.97 13.55 -13.64
N ASP A 234 -17.99 14.24 -14.76
CA ASP A 234 -16.86 15.05 -15.24
C ASP A 234 -16.56 16.21 -14.29
N TYR A 235 -17.59 16.91 -13.78
CA TYR A 235 -17.40 17.92 -12.72
C TYR A 235 -16.90 17.33 -11.42
N HIS A 236 -17.40 16.16 -11.03
CA HIS A 236 -16.89 15.49 -9.83
C HIS A 236 -15.40 15.18 -9.96
N PHE A 237 -15.01 14.61 -11.10
CA PHE A 237 -13.61 14.34 -11.40
C PHE A 237 -12.78 15.63 -11.50
N GLY A 238 -13.34 16.67 -12.11
CA GLY A 238 -12.73 18.00 -12.18
C GLY A 238 -12.43 18.62 -10.82
N LYS A 239 -13.32 18.44 -9.80
CA LYS A 239 -13.04 18.85 -8.40
C LYS A 239 -11.85 18.11 -7.81
N ILE A 240 -11.80 16.79 -7.99
CA ILE A 240 -10.69 15.96 -7.52
C ILE A 240 -9.37 16.45 -8.15
N GLN A 241 -9.34 16.59 -9.47
CA GLN A 241 -8.17 17.05 -10.22
C GLN A 241 -7.73 18.46 -9.81
N TRP A 242 -8.69 19.36 -9.57
CA TRP A 242 -8.39 20.70 -9.07
C TRP A 242 -7.70 20.65 -7.70
N VAL A 243 -8.21 19.86 -6.75
CA VAL A 243 -7.56 19.66 -5.44
C VAL A 243 -6.17 19.07 -5.60
N VAL A 244 -6.00 18.07 -6.48
CA VAL A 244 -4.69 17.49 -6.77
C VAL A 244 -3.73 18.54 -7.29
N ASN A 245 -4.13 19.42 -8.22
CA ASN A 245 -3.30 20.53 -8.68
C ASN A 245 -2.82 21.42 -7.53
N LYS A 246 -3.71 21.75 -6.59
CA LYS A 246 -3.36 22.56 -5.41
C LYS A 246 -2.37 21.81 -4.50
N VAL A 247 -2.55 20.49 -4.33
CA VAL A 247 -1.63 19.65 -3.55
C VAL A 247 -0.24 19.62 -4.19
N LEU A 248 -0.19 19.46 -5.51
CA LEU A 248 1.05 19.42 -6.29
C LEU A 248 1.72 20.78 -6.47
N GLU A 249 1.00 21.89 -6.20
CA GLU A 249 1.42 23.27 -6.53
C GLU A 249 1.77 23.43 -8.03
N LYS A 250 1.05 22.69 -8.87
CA LYS A 250 1.24 22.66 -10.34
C LYS A 250 -0.11 22.53 -11.03
N ASN A 251 -0.26 23.12 -12.21
CA ASN A 251 -1.39 22.90 -13.11
C ASN A 251 -1.16 21.61 -13.91
N PHE A 252 -1.20 20.46 -13.25
CA PHE A 252 -0.99 19.16 -13.88
C PHE A 252 -2.20 18.79 -14.75
N PHE A 253 -3.41 18.97 -14.21
CA PHE A 253 -4.66 18.82 -14.90
C PHE A 253 -5.17 20.19 -15.35
N ASN A 254 -5.54 20.35 -16.63
CA ASN A 254 -5.91 21.63 -17.24
C ASN A 254 -7.19 21.58 -18.09
N GLY A 255 -8.04 20.56 -17.88
CA GLY A 255 -9.31 20.41 -18.60
C GLY A 255 -10.33 21.49 -18.25
N GLU A 256 -11.42 21.59 -19.06
CA GLU A 256 -12.50 22.58 -18.88
C GLU A 256 -13.17 22.47 -17.50
N PHE A 257 -13.42 21.27 -17.01
CA PHE A 257 -14.04 21.03 -15.71
C PHE A 257 -13.15 21.51 -14.55
N VAL A 258 -11.83 21.32 -14.66
CA VAL A 258 -10.85 21.84 -13.68
C VAL A 258 -10.86 23.37 -13.68
N SER A 259 -10.91 23.97 -14.88
CA SER A 259 -10.97 25.43 -15.04
C SER A 259 -12.27 26.01 -14.47
N ALA A 260 -13.41 25.36 -14.70
CA ALA A 260 -14.69 25.77 -14.14
C ALA A 260 -14.69 25.74 -12.59
N VAL A 261 -14.11 24.68 -12.01
CA VAL A 261 -13.92 24.58 -10.54
C VAL A 261 -12.98 25.67 -10.03
N ASP A 262 -11.90 25.98 -10.76
CA ASP A 262 -10.98 27.05 -10.34
C ASP A 262 -11.66 28.41 -10.33
N HIS A 263 -12.44 28.76 -11.34
CA HIS A 263 -13.24 30.00 -11.38
C HIS A 263 -14.24 30.05 -10.21
N TYR A 264 -14.96 28.94 -9.99
CA TYR A 264 -15.90 28.86 -8.88
C TYR A 264 -15.22 29.13 -7.53
N MET A 265 -14.07 28.50 -7.27
CA MET A 265 -13.34 28.66 -6.01
C MET A 265 -12.69 30.06 -5.84
N GLN A 266 -12.40 30.76 -6.93
CA GLN A 266 -11.95 32.18 -6.88
C GLN A 266 -13.04 33.09 -6.33
N ASP A 267 -14.31 32.80 -6.64
CA ASP A 267 -15.47 33.59 -6.16
C ASP A 267 -15.94 33.13 -4.77
N HIS A 268 -15.65 31.89 -4.36
CA HIS A 268 -16.10 31.27 -3.11
C HIS A 268 -14.93 30.99 -2.14
N LYS A 269 -14.16 32.02 -1.82
CA LYS A 269 -12.91 31.94 -1.02
C LYS A 269 -13.08 31.38 0.40
N THR A 270 -14.29 31.33 0.92
CA THR A 270 -14.60 30.76 2.24
C THR A 270 -14.89 29.26 2.19
N GLU A 271 -15.12 28.71 1.00
CA GLU A 271 -15.39 27.27 0.85
C GLU A 271 -14.08 26.48 1.04
N THR A 272 -14.11 25.48 1.93
CA THR A 272 -12.97 24.63 2.18
C THR A 272 -12.87 23.51 1.13
N TYR A 273 -11.69 22.91 0.98
CA TYR A 273 -11.51 21.79 0.04
C TYR A 273 -12.36 20.56 0.41
N SER A 274 -12.58 20.31 1.72
CA SER A 274 -13.50 19.26 2.18
C SER A 274 -14.94 19.56 1.73
N GLN A 275 -15.42 20.79 1.94
CA GLN A 275 -16.77 21.22 1.51
C GLN A 275 -16.92 21.10 -0.02
N LEU A 276 -15.93 21.53 -0.79
CA LEU A 276 -15.94 21.39 -2.24
C LEU A 276 -16.07 19.92 -2.65
N LEU A 277 -15.26 19.01 -2.07
CA LEU A 277 -15.26 17.59 -2.42
C LEU A 277 -16.55 16.88 -2.00
N GLU A 278 -17.13 17.22 -0.85
CA GLU A 278 -18.37 16.64 -0.32
C GLU A 278 -19.64 17.15 -1.03
N ASN A 279 -19.53 18.28 -1.74
CA ASN A 279 -20.67 18.88 -2.41
C ASN A 279 -21.04 18.16 -3.70
N HIS A 280 -22.30 17.77 -3.84
CA HIS A 280 -22.84 17.08 -5.02
C HIS A 280 -23.78 17.95 -5.87
N ASP A 281 -23.88 19.26 -5.62
CA ASP A 281 -24.58 20.21 -6.48
C ASP A 281 -23.64 20.70 -7.60
N TYR A 282 -23.60 19.97 -8.72
CA TYR A 282 -22.73 20.30 -9.84
C TYR A 282 -23.23 21.46 -10.69
N LYS A 283 -24.50 21.86 -10.55
CA LYS A 283 -25.09 23.01 -11.29
C LYS A 283 -24.38 24.31 -10.95
N ARG A 284 -23.78 24.41 -9.79
CA ARG A 284 -23.02 25.59 -9.32
C ARG A 284 -21.77 25.88 -10.17
N PHE A 285 -21.27 24.92 -10.92
CA PHE A 285 -20.13 25.08 -11.84
C PHE A 285 -20.55 25.42 -13.28
N LEU A 286 -21.84 25.30 -13.59
CA LEU A 286 -22.39 25.67 -14.89
C LEU A 286 -22.56 27.20 -14.92
N ARG A 287 -21.69 27.89 -15.64
CA ARG A 287 -21.79 29.32 -15.95
C ARG A 287 -21.83 29.55 -17.43
#